data_2abe61360f3850b2787e2212aaeb1c69
#
_entry.id   2abe61360f3850b2787e2212aaeb1c69
#
_cell.length_a   1.000
_cell.length_b   1.000
_cell.length_c   1.000
_cell.angle_alpha   90.00
_cell.angle_beta   90.00
_cell.angle_gamma   90.00
#
_symmetry.space_group_name_H-M   'P 1'
#
loop_
_entity.id
_entity.type
_entity.pdbx_description
1 polymer ?
#
loop_
_entity_poly.entity_id
_entity_poly.type
_entity_poly.pdbx_seq_one_letter_code
_entity_poly.pdbx_strand_id
1 'polypeptide(L)'
;MDFISTGKKKKECETKVRIVRIHNFAEETISSKGGSRLEDLVIDVRGWFAYATDSGENPGIVVYDFEKDRSWKFRHDESMKSNPPEQEARGTGTGTGNVNGIALSPPSENMTLYYSNSGNPSIYSVPTSILKDEKLSKAESSDEDKSSVRVIANKTSISDGMMMDSAGNLYYGLENEHTLAKWKVTEDGELSKNQKILANGTELTWIDSFAFDLTGIYGKGVL
;
A
#
# COMPACT_ATOMS: atom_id res chain seq x y z
N MET A 1 16.44 35.23 -43.66
CA MET A 1 16.84 35.51 -42.26
C MET A 1 16.83 34.19 -41.53
N ASP A 2 17.99 33.53 -41.49
CA ASP A 2 18.12 32.17 -41.00
C ASP A 2 18.37 32.20 -39.51
N PHE A 3 17.45 31.60 -38.72
CA PHE A 3 17.67 31.39 -37.30
C PHE A 3 18.49 30.10 -37.10
N ILE A 4 19.79 30.26 -36.84
CA ILE A 4 20.65 29.15 -36.42
C ILE A 4 20.35 28.85 -34.94
N SER A 5 19.62 27.79 -34.69
CA SER A 5 19.46 27.22 -33.35
C SER A 5 20.71 26.43 -32.99
N THR A 6 21.55 26.98 -32.11
CA THR A 6 22.66 26.25 -31.50
C THR A 6 22.12 25.30 -30.45
N GLY A 7 21.81 24.08 -30.87
CA GLY A 7 21.41 22.99 -29.98
C GLY A 7 22.56 22.64 -29.03
N LYS A 8 22.47 23.07 -27.77
CA LYS A 8 23.24 22.46 -26.70
C LYS A 8 22.75 21.03 -26.55
N LYS A 9 23.54 20.04 -26.96
CA LYS A 9 23.33 18.64 -26.61
C LYS A 9 23.27 18.54 -25.10
N LYS A 10 22.08 18.30 -24.52
CA LYS A 10 21.94 17.82 -23.17
C LYS A 10 22.72 16.50 -23.11
N LYS A 11 23.75 16.42 -22.27
CA LYS A 11 24.33 15.12 -21.89
C LYS A 11 23.20 14.32 -21.29
N GLU A 12 22.70 13.33 -22.00
CA GLU A 12 21.87 12.29 -21.42
C GLU A 12 22.71 11.62 -20.33
N CYS A 13 22.29 11.79 -19.10
CA CYS A 13 22.83 11.03 -17.99
C CYS A 13 22.27 9.62 -18.15
N GLU A 14 23.01 8.73 -18.81
CA GLU A 14 22.70 7.30 -18.83
C GLU A 14 22.80 6.77 -17.39
N THR A 15 21.69 6.79 -16.70
CA THR A 15 21.59 6.13 -15.39
C THR A 15 21.58 4.63 -15.67
N LYS A 16 22.72 3.99 -15.54
CA LYS A 16 22.82 2.52 -15.65
C LYS A 16 22.11 1.93 -14.45
N VAL A 17 20.91 1.43 -14.64
CA VAL A 17 20.21 0.63 -13.64
C VAL A 17 20.96 -0.69 -13.46
N ARG A 18 21.32 -1.02 -12.24
CA ARG A 18 21.99 -2.26 -11.89
C ARG A 18 21.12 -3.05 -10.90
N ILE A 19 20.87 -4.31 -11.21
CA ILE A 19 20.27 -5.25 -10.24
C ILE A 19 21.31 -5.49 -9.15
N VAL A 20 20.94 -5.13 -7.90
CA VAL A 20 21.82 -5.28 -6.73
C VAL A 20 21.58 -6.61 -6.03
N ARG A 21 20.31 -7.08 -6.03
CA ARG A 21 19.91 -8.33 -5.39
C ARG A 21 18.65 -8.88 -6.05
N ILE A 22 18.53 -10.21 -6.03
CA ILE A 22 17.32 -10.95 -6.35
C ILE A 22 17.02 -11.84 -5.14
N HIS A 23 15.82 -11.75 -4.60
CA HIS A 23 15.35 -12.61 -3.52
C HIS A 23 14.31 -13.60 -4.06
N ASN A 24 14.50 -14.88 -3.76
CA ASN A 24 13.53 -15.92 -4.08
C ASN A 24 12.69 -16.21 -2.82
N PHE A 25 11.40 -15.95 -2.89
CA PHE A 25 10.51 -16.24 -1.78
C PHE A 25 10.38 -17.76 -1.56
N ALA A 26 10.33 -18.15 -0.29
CA ALA A 26 9.98 -19.52 0.07
C ALA A 26 8.51 -19.82 -0.24
N GLU A 27 8.15 -21.08 -0.52
CA GLU A 27 6.78 -21.48 -0.91
C GLU A 27 5.74 -21.17 0.16
N GLU A 28 6.12 -21.20 1.44
CA GLU A 28 5.24 -20.82 2.54
C GLU A 28 4.97 -19.30 2.61
N THR A 29 5.85 -18.49 2.01
CA THR A 29 5.68 -17.02 1.94
C THR A 29 4.89 -16.63 0.71
N ILE A 30 5.30 -17.09 -0.46
CA ILE A 30 4.67 -16.83 -1.76
C ILE A 30 4.50 -18.16 -2.50
N SER A 31 3.26 -18.56 -2.73
CA SER A 31 2.97 -19.80 -3.44
C SER A 31 3.30 -19.70 -4.93
N SER A 32 4.20 -20.53 -5.39
CA SER A 32 4.55 -20.66 -6.81
C SER A 32 3.44 -21.34 -7.63
N LYS A 33 2.48 -21.99 -6.97
CA LYS A 33 1.37 -22.72 -7.60
C LYS A 33 0.14 -21.84 -7.91
N GLY A 34 0.31 -20.51 -7.87
CA GLY A 34 -0.74 -19.56 -8.25
C GLY A 34 -1.68 -19.14 -7.13
N GLY A 35 -1.45 -19.59 -5.89
CA GLY A 35 -2.27 -19.20 -4.73
C GLY A 35 -1.94 -17.82 -4.16
N SER A 36 -0.85 -17.17 -4.58
CA SER A 36 -0.45 -15.84 -4.17
C SER A 36 -0.63 -14.81 -5.27
N ARG A 37 -0.99 -13.58 -4.90
CA ARG A 37 -1.14 -12.44 -5.80
C ARG A 37 -0.63 -11.18 -5.12
N LEU A 38 0.62 -10.80 -5.46
CA LEU A 38 1.21 -9.56 -4.98
C LEU A 38 0.58 -8.36 -5.70
N GLU A 39 0.17 -7.34 -4.92
CA GLU A 39 -0.50 -6.15 -5.44
C GLU A 39 0.35 -4.91 -5.19
N ASP A 40 0.42 -4.40 -3.99
CA ASP A 40 1.04 -3.12 -3.67
C ASP A 40 2.28 -3.31 -2.79
N LEU A 41 3.20 -2.33 -2.82
CA LEU A 41 4.52 -2.42 -2.17
C LEU A 41 4.92 -1.09 -1.55
N VAL A 42 5.39 -1.12 -0.30
CA VAL A 42 6.06 0.00 0.36
C VAL A 42 7.42 -0.40 0.93
N ILE A 43 8.36 0.54 0.97
CA ILE A 43 9.74 0.29 1.44
C ILE A 43 10.05 1.19 2.63
N ASP A 44 10.45 0.56 3.74
CA ASP A 44 11.08 1.22 4.88
C ASP A 44 12.59 1.33 4.63
N VAL A 45 13.00 2.44 4.01
CA VAL A 45 14.41 2.69 3.68
C VAL A 45 15.33 2.86 4.89
N ARG A 46 14.79 3.17 6.07
CA ARG A 46 15.56 3.30 7.31
C ARG A 46 15.73 1.99 8.04
N GLY A 47 14.66 1.20 8.09
CA GLY A 47 14.65 -0.10 8.74
C GLY A 47 15.18 -1.23 7.84
N TRP A 48 15.41 -0.98 6.55
CA TRP A 48 15.79 -1.98 5.56
C TRP A 48 14.78 -3.12 5.42
N PHE A 49 13.49 -2.74 5.36
CA PHE A 49 12.39 -3.67 5.14
C PHE A 49 11.55 -3.25 3.92
N ALA A 50 10.96 -4.25 3.26
CA ALA A 50 9.86 -4.04 2.32
C ALA A 50 8.61 -4.78 2.81
N TYR A 51 7.46 -4.22 2.51
CA TYR A 51 6.16 -4.79 2.82
C TYR A 51 5.33 -4.82 1.56
N ALA A 52 4.82 -5.99 1.19
CA ALA A 52 3.95 -6.15 0.03
C ALA A 52 2.65 -6.84 0.44
N THR A 53 1.54 -6.40 -0.13
CA THR A 53 0.26 -7.09 0.04
C THR A 53 0.18 -8.30 -0.88
N ASP A 54 -0.33 -9.41 -0.35
CA ASP A 54 -0.71 -10.59 -1.11
C ASP A 54 -2.21 -10.80 -0.98
N SER A 55 -2.94 -10.56 -2.04
CA SER A 55 -4.40 -10.69 -2.12
C SER A 55 -4.88 -12.08 -2.53
N GLY A 56 -3.97 -13.05 -2.66
CA GLY A 56 -4.27 -14.41 -3.10
C GLY A 56 -5.16 -15.20 -2.15
N GLU A 57 -5.19 -16.52 -2.31
CA GLU A 57 -6.02 -17.45 -1.51
C GLU A 57 -5.72 -17.38 -0.01
N ASN A 58 -4.46 -17.11 0.33
CA ASN A 58 -4.01 -16.93 1.71
C ASN A 58 -3.48 -15.50 1.91
N PRO A 59 -4.38 -14.50 1.98
CA PRO A 59 -4.00 -13.10 2.00
C PRO A 59 -3.15 -12.74 3.21
N GLY A 60 -2.29 -11.75 3.01
CA GLY A 60 -1.40 -11.30 4.07
C GLY A 60 -0.47 -10.17 3.62
N ILE A 61 0.39 -9.73 4.53
CA ILE A 61 1.46 -8.80 4.25
C ILE A 61 2.77 -9.58 4.23
N VAL A 62 3.40 -9.62 3.06
CA VAL A 62 4.74 -10.20 2.89
C VAL A 62 5.75 -9.19 3.41
N VAL A 63 6.61 -9.63 4.29
CA VAL A 63 7.70 -8.85 4.87
C VAL A 63 9.01 -9.36 4.33
N TYR A 64 9.87 -8.46 3.85
CA TYR A 64 11.21 -8.77 3.42
C TYR A 64 12.24 -7.97 4.20
N ASP A 65 13.17 -8.65 4.87
CA ASP A 65 14.30 -8.10 5.59
C ASP A 65 15.52 -8.07 4.65
N PHE A 66 15.93 -6.87 4.23
CA PHE A 66 17.05 -6.69 3.32
C PHE A 66 18.41 -7.04 3.95
N GLU A 67 18.57 -6.90 5.27
CA GLU A 67 19.83 -7.19 5.93
C GLU A 67 20.07 -8.70 6.04
N LYS A 68 19.01 -9.44 6.41
CA LYS A 68 19.09 -10.89 6.60
C LYS A 68 18.80 -11.68 5.33
N ASP A 69 18.35 -11.01 4.25
CA ASP A 69 17.86 -11.65 3.02
C ASP A 69 16.80 -12.73 3.30
N ARG A 70 15.82 -12.40 4.12
CA ARG A 70 14.75 -13.30 4.57
C ARG A 70 13.38 -12.67 4.39
N SER A 71 12.38 -13.51 4.16
CA SER A 71 11.00 -13.07 4.05
C SER A 71 10.06 -13.99 4.81
N TRP A 72 8.94 -13.42 5.23
CA TRP A 72 7.83 -14.12 5.90
C TRP A 72 6.53 -13.42 5.59
N LYS A 73 5.40 -14.00 6.02
CA LYS A 73 4.07 -13.41 5.81
C LYS A 73 3.37 -13.22 7.16
N PHE A 74 2.92 -11.99 7.38
CA PHE A 74 2.00 -11.65 8.46
C PHE A 74 0.56 -11.84 8.00
N ARG A 75 -0.30 -12.43 8.85
CA ARG A 75 -1.71 -12.70 8.56
C ARG A 75 -2.62 -12.22 9.67
N HIS A 76 -3.74 -11.64 9.26
CA HIS A 76 -4.84 -11.27 10.14
C HIS A 76 -6.15 -11.42 9.37
N ASP A 77 -6.78 -12.59 9.49
CA ASP A 77 -7.89 -13.00 8.63
C ASP A 77 -9.06 -12.01 8.63
N GLU A 78 -9.43 -11.46 9.78
CA GLU A 78 -10.54 -10.51 9.92
C GLU A 78 -10.36 -9.22 9.08
N SER A 79 -9.12 -8.74 8.94
CA SER A 79 -8.83 -7.49 8.22
C SER A 79 -8.35 -7.70 6.80
N MET A 80 -7.85 -8.90 6.47
CA MET A 80 -7.18 -9.17 5.21
C MET A 80 -8.00 -10.00 4.23
N LYS A 81 -8.94 -10.79 4.73
CA LYS A 81 -9.91 -11.53 3.90
C LYS A 81 -11.17 -10.71 3.68
N SER A 82 -11.70 -10.74 2.48
CA SER A 82 -13.04 -10.21 2.23
C SER A 82 -14.10 -11.23 2.61
N ASN A 83 -15.27 -10.72 3.01
CA ASN A 83 -16.45 -11.56 3.18
C ASN A 83 -17.12 -11.82 1.82
N PRO A 84 -17.66 -13.03 1.58
CA PRO A 84 -18.31 -13.38 0.30
C PRO A 84 -19.35 -12.37 -0.22
N PRO A 85 -20.24 -11.78 0.62
CA PRO A 85 -21.22 -10.79 0.15
C PRO A 85 -20.59 -9.52 -0.40
N GLU A 86 -19.39 -9.15 0.07
CA GLU A 86 -18.67 -7.95 -0.37
C GLU A 86 -17.96 -8.18 -1.71
N GLN A 87 -17.61 -9.42 -2.03
CA GLN A 87 -17.06 -9.79 -3.35
C GLN A 87 -18.11 -9.63 -4.46
N GLU A 88 -19.39 -9.95 -4.18
CA GLU A 88 -20.49 -9.79 -5.14
C GLU A 88 -20.81 -8.32 -5.42
N ALA A 89 -20.57 -7.43 -4.46
CA ALA A 89 -20.80 -5.99 -4.61
C ALA A 89 -19.83 -5.30 -5.58
N ARG A 90 -18.71 -5.93 -5.93
CA ARG A 90 -17.70 -5.39 -6.86
C ARG A 90 -18.06 -5.44 -8.34
N GLY A 91 -19.17 -6.06 -8.70
CA GLY A 91 -19.51 -6.23 -10.11
C GLY A 91 -18.50 -7.12 -10.85
N THR A 92 -18.20 -6.84 -12.09
CA THR A 92 -17.40 -7.69 -12.99
C THR A 92 -15.89 -7.74 -12.73
N GLY A 93 -15.40 -7.28 -11.57
CA GLY A 93 -13.98 -7.25 -11.24
C GLY A 93 -13.42 -8.64 -10.92
N THR A 94 -12.22 -8.94 -11.42
CA THR A 94 -11.48 -10.19 -11.16
C THR A 94 -10.78 -10.20 -9.78
N GLY A 95 -10.97 -9.17 -8.96
CA GLY A 95 -10.32 -9.02 -7.67
C GLY A 95 -10.92 -9.94 -6.58
N THR A 96 -10.08 -10.44 -5.68
CA THR A 96 -10.50 -11.30 -4.57
C THR A 96 -11.23 -10.53 -3.47
N GLY A 97 -11.16 -9.19 -3.49
CA GLY A 97 -11.64 -8.34 -2.41
C GLY A 97 -10.75 -8.35 -1.15
N ASN A 98 -9.67 -9.12 -1.14
CA ASN A 98 -8.73 -9.24 -0.02
C ASN A 98 -7.84 -7.99 0.16
N VAL A 99 -6.88 -8.06 1.11
CA VAL A 99 -5.91 -6.98 1.36
C VAL A 99 -5.22 -6.54 0.07
N ASN A 100 -5.18 -5.23 -0.17
CA ASN A 100 -4.63 -4.66 -1.40
C ASN A 100 -3.81 -3.41 -1.10
N GLY A 101 -4.41 -2.23 -0.98
CA GLY A 101 -3.70 -0.98 -0.77
C GLY A 101 -2.89 -0.94 0.53
N ILE A 102 -1.67 -0.39 0.46
CA ILE A 102 -0.72 -0.34 1.57
C ILE A 102 -0.02 1.02 1.61
N ALA A 103 0.19 1.56 2.81
CA ALA A 103 0.93 2.80 3.01
C ALA A 103 1.74 2.74 4.30
N LEU A 104 2.88 3.42 4.31
CA LEU A 104 3.77 3.46 5.47
C LEU A 104 3.75 4.86 6.08
N SER A 105 3.68 4.95 7.41
CA SER A 105 3.79 6.23 8.12
C SER A 105 5.11 6.95 7.80
N PRO A 106 5.18 8.28 7.98
CA PRO A 106 6.44 8.99 7.90
C PRO A 106 7.51 8.34 8.78
N PRO A 107 8.79 8.38 8.36
CA PRO A 107 9.88 7.75 9.10
C PRO A 107 9.99 8.25 10.53
N SER A 108 9.83 7.33 11.49
CA SER A 108 9.94 7.56 12.94
C SER A 108 10.47 6.29 13.61
N GLU A 109 10.71 6.33 14.93
CA GLU A 109 11.07 5.12 15.69
C GLU A 109 9.90 4.11 15.74
N ASN A 110 8.67 4.63 15.81
CA ASN A 110 7.43 3.84 15.90
C ASN A 110 6.62 3.96 14.62
N MET A 111 7.13 3.38 13.54
CA MET A 111 6.43 3.39 12.26
C MET A 111 5.19 2.48 12.30
N THR A 112 4.18 2.90 11.57
CA THR A 112 2.92 2.19 11.42
C THR A 112 2.70 1.87 9.95
N LEU A 113 2.30 0.65 9.65
CA LEU A 113 1.80 0.27 8.35
C LEU A 113 0.28 0.42 8.34
N TYR A 114 -0.24 1.09 7.31
CA TYR A 114 -1.65 1.22 7.02
C TYR A 114 -1.99 0.37 5.81
N TYR A 115 -3.16 -0.25 5.83
CA TYR A 115 -3.62 -1.06 4.70
C TYR A 115 -5.14 -1.09 4.62
N SER A 116 -5.65 -1.44 3.47
CA SER A 116 -7.07 -1.66 3.25
C SER A 116 -7.32 -2.99 2.56
N ASN A 117 -8.50 -3.50 2.82
CA ASN A 117 -9.09 -4.60 2.09
C ASN A 117 -9.94 -3.99 0.98
N SER A 118 -9.78 -4.45 -0.25
CA SER A 118 -10.52 -3.89 -1.38
C SER A 118 -11.98 -4.37 -1.44
N GLY A 119 -12.41 -5.22 -0.52
CA GLY A 119 -13.81 -5.65 -0.36
C GLY A 119 -14.58 -4.89 0.71
N ASN A 120 -13.94 -4.07 1.56
CA ASN A 120 -14.63 -3.27 2.59
C ASN A 120 -14.02 -1.86 2.74
N PRO A 121 -14.74 -0.91 3.35
CA PRO A 121 -14.28 0.47 3.45
C PRO A 121 -13.26 0.72 4.58
N SER A 122 -12.94 -0.26 5.39
CA SER A 122 -12.09 -0.05 6.57
C SER A 122 -10.63 0.23 6.20
N ILE A 123 -10.01 1.12 6.96
CA ILE A 123 -8.56 1.33 6.98
C ILE A 123 -8.04 0.73 8.26
N TYR A 124 -7.06 -0.14 8.13
CA TYR A 124 -6.41 -0.83 9.23
C TYR A 124 -5.01 -0.29 9.46
N SER A 125 -4.51 -0.49 10.67
CA SER A 125 -3.12 -0.18 11.03
C SER A 125 -2.49 -1.32 11.82
N VAL A 126 -1.18 -1.49 11.64
CA VAL A 126 -0.35 -2.40 12.43
C VAL A 126 1.02 -1.76 12.68
N PRO A 127 1.57 -1.80 13.91
CA PRO A 127 2.93 -1.34 14.18
C PRO A 127 3.95 -2.14 13.38
N THR A 128 4.92 -1.48 12.74
CA THR A 128 5.95 -2.19 11.98
C THR A 128 6.86 -3.04 12.88
N SER A 129 6.95 -2.77 14.17
CA SER A 129 7.66 -3.60 15.13
C SER A 129 7.14 -5.04 15.19
N ILE A 130 5.82 -5.23 15.05
CA ILE A 130 5.20 -6.56 14.95
C ILE A 130 5.59 -7.25 13.65
N LEU A 131 5.56 -6.52 12.54
CA LEU A 131 5.88 -7.06 11.21
C LEU A 131 7.36 -7.45 11.11
N LYS A 132 8.26 -6.67 11.72
CA LYS A 132 9.71 -6.88 11.71
C LYS A 132 10.17 -8.07 12.58
N ASP A 133 9.39 -8.46 13.56
CA ASP A 133 9.64 -9.66 14.37
C ASP A 133 8.98 -10.86 13.69
N GLU A 134 9.80 -11.73 13.09
CA GLU A 134 9.31 -12.91 12.36
C GLU A 134 8.47 -13.85 13.25
N LYS A 135 8.80 -13.97 14.54
CA LYS A 135 8.06 -14.84 15.46
C LYS A 135 6.68 -14.26 15.76
N LEU A 136 6.60 -12.95 16.08
CA LEU A 136 5.33 -12.26 16.30
C LEU A 136 4.49 -12.25 15.02
N SER A 137 5.13 -12.00 13.89
CA SER A 137 4.47 -11.95 12.59
C SER A 137 3.89 -13.30 12.14
N LYS A 138 4.55 -14.41 12.48
CA LYS A 138 4.10 -15.78 12.15
C LYS A 138 3.28 -16.45 13.25
N ALA A 139 3.18 -15.86 14.42
CA ALA A 139 2.42 -16.43 15.52
C ALA A 139 0.99 -16.71 15.03
N GLU A 140 0.56 -17.94 15.15
CA GLU A 140 -0.84 -18.32 14.97
C GLU A 140 -1.61 -17.54 16.03
N SER A 141 -2.26 -16.51 15.59
CA SER A 141 -3.06 -15.54 16.32
C SER A 141 -3.45 -15.96 17.75
N SER A 142 -2.55 -15.72 18.70
CA SER A 142 -2.97 -15.55 20.09
C SER A 142 -3.79 -14.25 20.17
N ASP A 143 -4.78 -14.16 21.02
CA ASP A 143 -5.65 -12.98 21.11
C ASP A 143 -4.88 -11.67 21.40
N GLU A 144 -3.69 -11.76 22.00
CA GLU A 144 -2.80 -10.63 22.25
C GLU A 144 -2.16 -10.09 20.97
N ASP A 145 -1.77 -10.95 20.01
CA ASP A 145 -1.14 -10.51 18.75
C ASP A 145 -2.17 -9.92 17.78
N LYS A 146 -3.43 -10.36 17.82
CA LYS A 146 -4.55 -9.76 17.08
C LYS A 146 -4.88 -8.35 17.54
N SER A 147 -4.65 -8.03 18.82
CA SER A 147 -4.88 -6.68 19.35
C SER A 147 -3.96 -5.62 18.77
N SER A 148 -2.90 -6.00 18.05
CA SER A 148 -1.99 -5.08 17.37
C SER A 148 -2.57 -4.48 16.10
N VAL A 149 -3.52 -5.17 15.45
CA VAL A 149 -4.26 -4.66 14.28
C VAL A 149 -5.46 -3.85 14.76
N ARG A 150 -5.60 -2.64 14.25
CA ARG A 150 -6.70 -1.73 14.61
C ARG A 150 -7.41 -1.22 13.38
N VAL A 151 -8.72 -1.13 13.44
CA VAL A 151 -9.50 -0.28 12.52
C VAL A 151 -9.30 1.16 12.96
N ILE A 152 -8.76 1.99 12.09
CA ILE A 152 -8.51 3.41 12.40
C ILE A 152 -9.55 4.33 11.80
N ALA A 153 -10.21 3.92 10.72
CA ALA A 153 -11.28 4.68 10.08
C ALA A 153 -12.08 3.80 9.11
N ASN A 154 -13.26 4.28 8.73
CA ASN A 154 -14.03 3.75 7.62
C ASN A 154 -14.20 4.83 6.56
N LYS A 155 -13.81 4.51 5.32
CA LYS A 155 -14.07 5.32 4.13
C LYS A 155 -15.56 5.26 3.78
N THR A 156 -16.00 6.15 2.91
CA THR A 156 -17.37 6.13 2.37
C THR A 156 -17.57 5.10 1.26
N SER A 157 -16.46 4.61 0.70
CA SER A 157 -16.43 3.60 -0.37
C SER A 157 -15.22 2.68 -0.21
N ILE A 158 -15.22 1.58 -0.94
CA ILE A 158 -14.05 0.73 -1.11
C ILE A 158 -12.95 1.49 -1.86
N SER A 159 -11.71 1.06 -1.68
CA SER A 159 -10.56 1.57 -2.42
C SER A 159 -9.57 0.44 -2.72
N ASP A 160 -8.81 0.62 -3.78
CA ASP A 160 -7.71 -0.25 -4.13
C ASP A 160 -6.40 0.29 -3.54
N GLY A 161 -5.65 1.09 -4.27
CA GLY A 161 -4.38 1.63 -3.81
C GLY A 161 -4.48 2.73 -2.75
N MET A 162 -3.39 2.92 -2.03
CA MET A 162 -3.20 4.03 -1.10
C MET A 162 -1.74 4.43 -0.96
N MET A 163 -1.49 5.67 -0.54
CA MET A 163 -0.14 6.18 -0.28
C MET A 163 -0.16 7.24 0.82
N MET A 164 0.93 7.35 1.57
CA MET A 164 1.08 8.40 2.60
C MET A 164 2.24 9.33 2.27
N ASP A 165 2.02 10.63 2.44
CA ASP A 165 3.07 11.63 2.31
C ASP A 165 3.89 11.80 3.60
N SER A 166 5.00 12.53 3.51
CA SER A 166 5.88 12.81 4.65
C SER A 166 5.23 13.65 5.76
N ALA A 167 4.09 14.26 5.49
CA ALA A 167 3.31 14.99 6.49
C ALA A 167 2.24 14.12 7.15
N GLY A 168 2.12 12.84 6.80
CA GLY A 168 1.14 11.90 7.35
C GLY A 168 -0.27 12.08 6.77
N ASN A 169 -0.39 12.60 5.55
CA ASN A 169 -1.64 12.55 4.82
C ASN A 169 -1.72 11.23 4.04
N LEU A 170 -2.78 10.49 4.22
CA LEU A 170 -3.11 9.29 3.47
C LEU A 170 -3.95 9.67 2.24
N TYR A 171 -3.53 9.23 1.06
CA TYR A 171 -4.22 9.40 -0.22
C TYR A 171 -4.82 8.07 -0.63
N TYR A 172 -6.06 8.08 -1.13
CA TYR A 172 -6.78 6.86 -1.54
C TYR A 172 -7.89 7.19 -2.54
N GLY A 173 -8.24 6.22 -3.35
CA GLY A 173 -9.42 6.27 -4.20
C GLY A 173 -10.69 5.95 -3.41
N LEU A 174 -11.82 6.45 -3.89
CA LEU A 174 -13.16 6.08 -3.48
C LEU A 174 -13.87 5.60 -4.75
N GLU A 175 -13.82 4.29 -4.99
CA GLU A 175 -14.16 3.71 -6.30
C GLU A 175 -15.62 3.98 -6.71
N ASN A 176 -16.58 3.72 -5.82
CA ASN A 176 -17.99 3.93 -6.12
C ASN A 176 -18.38 5.41 -6.26
N GLU A 177 -17.52 6.31 -5.81
CA GLU A 177 -17.72 7.76 -5.86
C GLU A 177 -16.90 8.42 -6.96
N HIS A 178 -16.06 7.64 -7.69
CA HIS A 178 -15.16 8.16 -8.72
C HIS A 178 -14.32 9.34 -8.19
N THR A 179 -13.73 9.18 -7.00
CA THR A 179 -13.16 10.28 -6.24
C THR A 179 -11.76 9.95 -5.74
N LEU A 180 -10.86 10.91 -5.85
CA LEU A 180 -9.58 10.93 -5.17
C LEU A 180 -9.70 11.76 -3.90
N ALA A 181 -9.35 11.17 -2.77
CA ALA A 181 -9.42 11.80 -1.46
C ALA A 181 -8.08 11.75 -0.74
N LYS A 182 -7.91 12.64 0.23
CA LYS A 182 -6.86 12.56 1.23
C LYS A 182 -7.37 12.81 2.63
N TRP A 183 -6.73 12.21 3.60
CA TRP A 183 -7.03 12.35 5.01
C TRP A 183 -5.73 12.46 5.82
N LYS A 184 -5.67 13.45 6.71
CA LYS A 184 -4.61 13.54 7.72
C LYS A 184 -4.88 12.51 8.79
N VAL A 185 -4.06 11.46 8.86
CA VAL A 185 -4.19 10.45 9.91
C VAL A 185 -3.87 11.08 11.26
N THR A 186 -4.86 11.08 12.15
CA THR A 186 -4.76 11.56 13.52
C THR A 186 -5.25 10.47 14.46
N GLU A 187 -4.90 10.57 15.73
CA GLU A 187 -5.37 9.62 16.75
C GLU A 187 -6.90 9.63 16.93
N ASP A 188 -7.55 10.75 16.59
CA ASP A 188 -9.00 10.93 16.77
C ASP A 188 -9.87 10.28 15.69
N GLY A 189 -9.30 9.69 14.66
CA GLY A 189 -9.91 8.71 13.74
C GLY A 189 -11.15 9.13 12.93
N GLU A 190 -11.68 10.36 13.04
CA GLU A 190 -12.86 10.78 12.30
C GLU A 190 -12.55 11.19 10.85
N LEU A 191 -12.41 10.17 10.00
CA LEU A 191 -12.14 10.35 8.57
C LEU A 191 -13.19 11.22 7.88
N SER A 192 -14.47 10.98 8.14
CA SER A 192 -15.59 11.67 7.47
C SER A 192 -15.60 13.18 7.68
N LYS A 193 -15.10 13.67 8.81
CA LYS A 193 -15.03 15.11 9.12
C LYS A 193 -13.76 15.77 8.58
N ASN A 194 -12.68 15.01 8.37
CA ASN A 194 -11.36 15.52 8.05
C ASN A 194 -10.86 15.13 6.65
N GLN A 195 -11.65 14.33 5.93
CA GLN A 195 -11.36 13.95 4.55
C GLN A 195 -11.48 15.16 3.63
N LYS A 196 -10.50 15.33 2.76
CA LYS A 196 -10.51 16.34 1.71
C LYS A 196 -10.59 15.68 0.34
N ILE A 197 -11.58 16.03 -0.44
CA ILE A 197 -11.69 15.64 -1.84
C ILE A 197 -10.68 16.45 -2.67
N LEU A 198 -9.87 15.76 -3.45
CA LEU A 198 -8.85 16.36 -4.31
C LEU A 198 -9.31 16.43 -5.76
N ALA A 199 -10.00 15.40 -6.23
CA ALA A 199 -10.56 15.32 -7.56
C ALA A 199 -11.77 14.39 -7.55
N ASN A 200 -12.70 14.62 -8.46
CA ASN A 200 -13.81 13.72 -8.77
C ASN A 200 -14.11 13.77 -10.26
N GLY A 201 -14.57 12.68 -10.81
CA GLY A 201 -14.90 12.56 -12.24
C GLY A 201 -15.10 11.11 -12.63
N THR A 202 -15.97 10.88 -13.60
CA THR A 202 -16.33 9.54 -14.07
C THR A 202 -15.16 8.77 -14.69
N GLU A 203 -14.08 9.45 -15.02
CA GLU A 203 -12.81 8.87 -15.45
C GLU A 203 -12.00 8.23 -14.32
N LEU A 204 -12.26 8.59 -13.05
CA LEU A 204 -11.61 8.04 -11.87
C LEU A 204 -12.31 6.76 -11.41
N THR A 205 -12.41 5.78 -12.29
CA THR A 205 -13.15 4.53 -12.03
C THR A 205 -12.40 3.55 -11.15
N TRP A 206 -11.06 3.59 -11.23
CA TRP A 206 -10.19 2.67 -10.51
C TRP A 206 -8.84 3.32 -10.24
N ILE A 207 -8.59 3.67 -9.00
CA ILE A 207 -7.31 4.28 -8.58
C ILE A 207 -6.50 3.20 -7.87
N ASP A 208 -5.62 2.55 -8.64
CA ASP A 208 -4.88 1.37 -8.25
C ASP A 208 -3.59 1.71 -7.47
N SER A 209 -2.85 2.73 -7.93
CA SER A 209 -1.58 3.09 -7.30
C SER A 209 -1.31 4.59 -7.33
N PHE A 210 -0.36 5.02 -6.51
CA PHE A 210 0.06 6.41 -6.37
C PHE A 210 1.58 6.54 -6.41
N ALA A 211 2.06 7.67 -6.92
CA ALA A 211 3.46 8.04 -6.83
C ALA A 211 3.62 9.55 -6.59
N PHE A 212 4.60 9.92 -5.79
CA PHE A 212 4.99 11.32 -5.65
C PHE A 212 6.08 11.68 -6.65
N ASP A 213 5.90 12.80 -7.35
CA ASP A 213 6.97 13.39 -8.14
C ASP A 213 8.05 13.98 -7.22
N LEU A 214 9.14 13.25 -7.07
CA LEU A 214 10.29 13.65 -6.26
C LEU A 214 11.14 14.74 -6.95
N THR A 215 10.95 14.96 -8.26
CA THR A 215 11.71 15.92 -9.03
C THR A 215 11.05 17.29 -9.13
N GLY A 216 9.76 17.38 -8.84
CA GLY A 216 8.95 18.58 -8.99
C GLY A 216 8.69 19.01 -10.45
N ILE A 217 9.01 18.15 -11.43
CA ILE A 217 8.85 18.46 -12.86
C ILE A 217 7.37 18.61 -13.23
N TYR A 218 6.51 17.79 -12.62
CA TYR A 218 5.05 17.78 -12.86
C TYR A 218 4.26 18.60 -11.84
N GLY A 219 4.95 19.44 -11.06
CA GLY A 219 4.35 20.21 -9.99
C GLY A 219 4.27 19.46 -8.66
N LYS A 220 3.73 20.09 -7.64
CA LYS A 220 3.57 19.51 -6.30
C LYS A 220 2.32 18.60 -6.25
N GLY A 221 2.20 17.68 -7.17
CA GLY A 221 1.05 16.83 -7.33
C GLY A 221 1.31 15.38 -6.96
N VAL A 222 0.26 14.73 -6.53
CA VAL A 222 0.12 13.27 -6.58
C VAL A 222 -0.29 12.93 -8.01
N LEU A 223 0.38 11.99 -8.62
CA LEU A 223 -0.01 11.42 -9.93
C LEU A 223 -0.66 10.07 -9.71
#